data_34007cf3d73c80ffb01081e59f3d6def
#
_entry.id   34007cf3d73c80ffb01081e59f3d6def
#
_cell.length_a   1.000
_cell.length_b   1.000
_cell.length_c   1.000
_cell.angle_alpha   90.00
_cell.angle_beta   90.00
_cell.angle_gamma   90.00
#
_symmetry.space_group_name_H-M   'P 1'
#
loop_
_entity.id
_entity.type
_entity.pdbx_description
1 polymer ?
#
loop_
_entity_poly.entity_id
_entity_poly.type
_entity_poly.pdbx_seq_one_letter_code
_entity_poly.pdbx_strand_id
1 'polypeptide(L)'
;MRKKLIVILWISLVVLIIAFCSLVIYQNKLADEKLKEQERIEAEQEAAALEAAEEDEDDEQEELPADEYTFTDLEATYFAQSDATVREEPYDTAEIIGTLSLDSRISVVGTCNETDYYKIKINGDYGYIAFDDVSEEYIDIPVPSATKSVPTASKDILFIGNSITFYPATSDWWGSGWGCGASAPSTDYVHLTVAAKGYSSYDCMSLRAWEFSNTRNYELDDLDPYITNYQYSTIVIELGENVKGHETHFKEDLKDMITYIKSYNPNARIVMLDNFWKYSSIISTKKEVASEMGCTYVSLSDIQGVAEYQLQEGDQYTAPDGTVYTIGSFLAGHPNDAGYAAIAQHLISAL
;
A
#
# COMPACT_ATOMS: atom_id res chain seq x y z
N MET A 1 4.97 -53.56 -31.59
CA MET A 1 5.16 -52.96 -30.25
C MET A 1 4.94 -51.43 -30.23
N ARG A 2 5.58 -50.64 -31.12
CA ARG A 2 5.45 -49.16 -31.10
C ARG A 2 4.03 -48.61 -31.19
N LYS A 3 3.16 -49.16 -32.05
CA LYS A 3 1.77 -48.68 -32.19
C LYS A 3 0.89 -48.88 -30.90
N LYS A 4 1.10 -49.98 -30.18
CA LYS A 4 0.39 -50.21 -28.91
C LYS A 4 0.85 -49.25 -27.81
N LEU A 5 2.14 -48.90 -27.76
CA LEU A 5 2.69 -47.94 -26.79
C LEU A 5 2.14 -46.53 -27.02
N ILE A 6 2.02 -46.09 -28.28
CA ILE A 6 1.45 -44.80 -28.65
C ILE A 6 -0.04 -44.70 -28.20
N VAL A 7 -0.82 -45.75 -28.41
CA VAL A 7 -2.23 -45.80 -28.00
C VAL A 7 -2.36 -45.70 -26.47
N ILE A 8 -1.50 -46.40 -25.72
CA ILE A 8 -1.50 -46.36 -24.26
C ILE A 8 -1.15 -44.92 -23.78
N LEU A 9 -0.15 -44.29 -24.38
CA LEU A 9 0.23 -42.90 -24.05
C LEU A 9 -0.90 -41.91 -24.32
N TRP A 10 -1.62 -42.07 -25.44
CA TRP A 10 -2.78 -41.21 -25.76
C TRP A 10 -3.93 -41.41 -24.76
N ILE A 11 -4.22 -42.66 -24.37
CA ILE A 11 -5.25 -42.96 -23.36
C ILE A 11 -4.85 -42.36 -22.00
N SER A 12 -3.61 -42.49 -21.58
CA SER A 12 -3.10 -41.92 -20.35
C SER A 12 -3.18 -40.38 -20.35
N LEU A 13 -2.87 -39.73 -21.46
CA LEU A 13 -2.98 -38.26 -21.59
C LEU A 13 -4.43 -37.80 -21.49
N VAL A 14 -5.37 -38.50 -22.15
CA VAL A 14 -6.80 -38.17 -22.09
C VAL A 14 -7.34 -38.35 -20.66
N VAL A 15 -6.93 -39.38 -19.93
CA VAL A 15 -7.32 -39.60 -18.54
C VAL A 15 -6.79 -38.47 -17.64
N LEU A 16 -5.53 -38.04 -17.86
CA LEU A 16 -4.95 -36.91 -17.10
C LEU A 16 -5.68 -35.62 -17.38
N ILE A 17 -6.04 -35.33 -18.63
CA ILE A 17 -6.81 -34.13 -18.99
C ILE A 17 -8.19 -34.15 -18.30
N ILE A 18 -8.88 -35.28 -18.34
CA ILE A 18 -10.19 -35.43 -17.68
C ILE A 18 -10.07 -35.23 -16.18
N ALA A 19 -9.05 -35.82 -15.54
CA ALA A 19 -8.79 -35.65 -14.12
C ALA A 19 -8.50 -34.18 -13.75
N PHE A 20 -7.69 -33.50 -14.57
CA PHE A 20 -7.38 -32.08 -14.40
C PHE A 20 -8.61 -31.19 -14.56
N CYS A 21 -9.41 -31.40 -15.61
CA CYS A 21 -10.67 -30.66 -15.80
C CYS A 21 -11.64 -30.90 -14.63
N SER A 22 -11.74 -32.14 -14.15
CA SER A 22 -12.59 -32.44 -13.00
C SER A 22 -12.12 -31.74 -11.71
N LEU A 23 -10.82 -31.64 -11.50
CA LEU A 23 -10.23 -30.92 -10.36
C LEU A 23 -10.51 -29.42 -10.45
N VAL A 24 -10.36 -28.80 -11.63
CA VAL A 24 -10.68 -27.38 -11.85
C VAL A 24 -12.17 -27.10 -11.59
N ILE A 25 -13.06 -27.96 -12.11
CA ILE A 25 -14.51 -27.81 -11.86
C ILE A 25 -14.83 -27.94 -10.38
N TYR A 26 -14.19 -28.87 -9.68
CA TYR A 26 -14.37 -29.05 -8.24
C TYR A 26 -13.87 -27.82 -7.44
N GLN A 27 -12.71 -27.28 -7.79
CA GLN A 27 -12.18 -26.07 -7.14
C GLN A 27 -13.05 -24.84 -7.39
N ASN A 28 -13.56 -24.66 -8.61
CA ASN A 28 -14.48 -23.57 -8.91
C ASN A 28 -15.78 -23.68 -8.11
N LYS A 29 -16.33 -24.92 -8.00
CA LYS A 29 -17.53 -25.15 -7.19
C LYS A 29 -17.28 -24.83 -5.70
N LEU A 30 -16.12 -25.20 -5.18
CA LEU A 30 -15.74 -24.90 -3.80
C LEU A 30 -15.55 -23.39 -3.57
N ALA A 31 -15.03 -22.67 -4.56
CA ALA A 31 -14.92 -21.21 -4.52
C ALA A 31 -16.29 -20.53 -4.53
N ASP A 32 -17.23 -21.01 -5.39
CA ASP A 32 -18.60 -20.50 -5.43
C ASP A 32 -19.36 -20.77 -4.12
N GLU A 33 -19.13 -21.93 -3.49
CA GLU A 33 -19.75 -22.24 -2.19
C GLU A 33 -19.22 -21.34 -1.08
N LYS A 34 -17.91 -21.04 -1.08
CA LYS A 34 -17.30 -20.10 -0.12
C LYS A 34 -17.80 -18.67 -0.33
N LEU A 35 -17.91 -18.23 -1.58
CA LEU A 35 -18.43 -16.90 -1.88
C LEU A 35 -19.85 -16.72 -1.38
N LYS A 36 -20.72 -17.69 -1.65
CA LYS A 36 -22.11 -17.68 -1.14
C LYS A 36 -22.21 -17.72 0.38
N GLU A 37 -21.31 -18.43 1.04
CA GLU A 37 -21.28 -18.46 2.49
C GLU A 37 -20.82 -17.12 3.05
N GLN A 38 -19.87 -16.45 2.39
CA GLN A 38 -19.43 -15.12 2.76
C GLN A 38 -20.53 -14.08 2.56
N GLU A 39 -21.22 -14.10 1.40
CA GLU A 39 -22.38 -13.24 1.15
C GLU A 39 -23.50 -13.45 2.19
N ARG A 40 -23.71 -14.70 2.64
CA ARG A 40 -24.68 -15.01 3.70
C ARG A 40 -24.27 -14.40 5.04
N ILE A 41 -22.99 -14.52 5.41
CA ILE A 41 -22.44 -13.96 6.66
C ILE A 41 -22.53 -12.43 6.63
N GLU A 42 -22.20 -11.81 5.52
CA GLU A 42 -22.32 -10.35 5.34
C GLU A 42 -23.78 -9.89 5.45
N ALA A 43 -24.72 -10.61 4.82
CA ALA A 43 -26.15 -10.32 4.95
C ALA A 43 -26.71 -10.54 6.37
N GLU A 44 -26.23 -11.56 7.10
CA GLU A 44 -26.59 -11.78 8.51
C GLU A 44 -25.99 -10.68 9.42
N GLN A 45 -24.79 -10.20 9.13
CA GLN A 45 -24.17 -9.09 9.86
C GLN A 45 -24.89 -7.76 9.59
N GLU A 46 -25.28 -7.51 8.33
CA GLU A 46 -26.05 -6.32 7.95
C GLU A 46 -27.46 -6.35 8.60
N ALA A 47 -28.11 -7.50 8.63
CA ALA A 47 -29.39 -7.66 9.30
C ALA A 47 -29.28 -7.49 10.82
N ALA A 48 -28.22 -8.01 11.46
CA ALA A 48 -27.96 -7.83 12.89
C ALA A 48 -27.62 -6.37 13.24
N ALA A 49 -26.93 -5.67 12.34
CA ALA A 49 -26.64 -4.23 12.52
C ALA A 49 -27.91 -3.37 12.38
N LEU A 50 -28.82 -3.75 11.47
CA LEU A 50 -30.14 -3.12 11.35
C LEU A 50 -31.02 -3.38 12.58
N GLU A 51 -31.02 -4.59 13.11
CA GLU A 51 -31.80 -4.96 14.32
C GLU A 51 -31.23 -4.28 15.57
N ALA A 52 -29.90 -4.11 15.68
CA ALA A 52 -29.27 -3.35 16.75
C ALA A 52 -29.54 -1.84 16.64
N ALA A 53 -29.70 -1.30 15.44
CA ALA A 53 -30.06 0.09 15.21
C ALA A 53 -31.54 0.38 15.55
N GLU A 54 -32.43 -0.62 15.50
CA GLU A 54 -33.83 -0.49 15.89
C GLU A 54 -34.05 -0.62 17.42
N GLU A 55 -33.09 -1.22 18.17
CA GLU A 55 -33.18 -1.33 19.64
C GLU A 55 -32.65 -0.10 20.41
N ASP A 56 -31.92 0.82 19.75
CA ASP A 56 -31.38 2.05 20.36
C ASP A 56 -32.31 3.29 20.20
N GLU A 57 -33.60 3.12 19.87
CA GLU A 57 -34.56 4.21 19.70
C GLU A 57 -35.14 4.76 21.02
N ASP A 58 -34.43 4.74 22.15
CA ASP A 58 -34.97 5.30 23.40
C ASP A 58 -34.06 6.29 24.15
N ASP A 59 -33.08 6.93 23.46
CA ASP A 59 -32.44 8.15 23.92
C ASP A 59 -32.53 9.21 22.79
N GLU A 60 -33.74 9.79 22.62
CA GLU A 60 -33.93 11.00 21.84
C GLU A 60 -33.10 12.14 22.47
N GLN A 61 -31.85 12.30 22.05
CA GLN A 61 -31.19 13.59 22.18
C GLN A 61 -32.00 14.58 21.34
N GLU A 62 -32.58 15.59 22.02
CA GLU A 62 -33.34 16.64 21.38
C GLU A 62 -32.40 17.38 20.43
N GLU A 63 -32.51 17.10 19.12
CA GLU A 63 -31.70 17.75 18.06
C GLU A 63 -31.97 19.25 18.12
N LEU A 64 -30.96 20.03 18.54
CA LEU A 64 -31.03 21.48 18.46
C LEU A 64 -30.89 21.93 17.00
N PRO A 65 -31.60 23.03 16.59
CA PRO A 65 -31.33 23.62 15.28
C PRO A 65 -29.84 23.98 15.13
N ALA A 66 -29.29 23.84 13.94
CA ALA A 66 -27.88 24.07 13.64
C ALA A 66 -27.31 25.41 14.16
N ASP A 67 -28.17 26.43 14.30
CA ASP A 67 -27.82 27.76 14.80
C ASP A 67 -27.70 27.83 16.34
N GLU A 68 -28.01 26.77 17.07
CA GLU A 68 -28.05 26.75 18.55
C GLU A 68 -26.81 26.10 19.19
N TYR A 69 -25.94 25.40 18.41
CA TYR A 69 -24.70 24.84 18.94
C TYR A 69 -23.67 25.94 19.19
N THR A 70 -23.11 25.93 20.38
CA THR A 70 -22.03 26.86 20.76
C THR A 70 -20.71 26.10 20.92
N PHE A 71 -19.60 26.79 20.69
CA PHE A 71 -18.29 26.14 20.72
C PHE A 71 -17.34 26.91 21.62
N THR A 72 -16.59 26.17 22.42
CA THR A 72 -15.41 26.68 23.12
C THR A 72 -14.18 26.41 22.25
N ASP A 73 -13.42 27.47 21.94
CA ASP A 73 -12.21 27.35 21.13
C ASP A 73 -11.20 26.39 21.78
N LEU A 74 -10.65 25.51 21.00
CA LEU A 74 -9.61 24.55 21.39
C LEU A 74 -8.65 24.36 20.24
N GLU A 75 -7.35 24.61 20.45
CA GLU A 75 -6.32 24.27 19.48
C GLU A 75 -5.54 23.05 20.01
N ALA A 76 -5.86 21.87 19.50
CA ALA A 76 -5.22 20.62 19.93
C ALA A 76 -5.03 19.66 18.76
N THR A 77 -4.14 18.70 18.95
CA THR A 77 -3.95 17.56 18.05
C THR A 77 -4.45 16.31 18.75
N TYR A 78 -5.35 15.60 18.10
CA TYR A 78 -5.90 14.32 18.55
C TYR A 78 -5.60 13.25 17.49
N PHE A 79 -5.80 12.01 17.87
CA PHE A 79 -5.64 10.83 17.01
C PHE A 79 -6.90 9.97 17.11
N ALA A 80 -7.37 9.47 15.95
CA ALA A 80 -8.50 8.54 15.92
C ALA A 80 -8.13 7.23 16.62
N GLN A 81 -8.98 6.78 17.55
CA GLN A 81 -8.74 5.57 18.35
C GLN A 81 -9.34 4.33 17.69
N SER A 82 -10.14 4.52 16.65
CA SER A 82 -10.74 3.50 15.78
C SER A 82 -11.00 4.13 14.42
N ASP A 83 -11.64 3.41 13.50
CA ASP A 83 -12.25 4.04 12.34
C ASP A 83 -13.41 4.93 12.83
N ALA A 84 -13.29 6.22 12.57
CA ALA A 84 -14.17 7.24 13.11
C ALA A 84 -14.96 7.94 12.00
N THR A 85 -16.21 8.32 12.29
CA THR A 85 -17.05 9.08 11.36
C THR A 85 -16.93 10.58 11.60
N VAL A 86 -16.84 11.34 10.50
CA VAL A 86 -16.92 12.81 10.55
C VAL A 86 -18.28 13.24 10.04
N ARG A 87 -18.97 14.03 10.83
CA ARG A 87 -20.34 14.47 10.56
C ARG A 87 -20.41 15.94 10.20
N GLU A 88 -21.48 16.33 9.52
CA GLU A 88 -21.76 17.72 9.14
C GLU A 88 -22.19 18.58 10.34
N GLU A 89 -22.85 17.97 11.34
CA GLU A 89 -23.33 18.60 12.55
C GLU A 89 -22.90 17.79 13.78
N PRO A 90 -22.84 18.37 15.00
CA PRO A 90 -22.27 17.72 16.18
C PRO A 90 -23.28 16.81 16.92
N TYR A 91 -23.90 15.86 16.21
CA TYR A 91 -24.78 14.84 16.78
C TYR A 91 -24.83 13.56 15.94
N ASP A 92 -25.28 12.44 16.55
CA ASP A 92 -25.11 11.09 16.01
C ASP A 92 -25.89 10.80 14.73
N THR A 93 -27.01 11.46 14.52
CA THR A 93 -27.85 11.26 13.33
C THR A 93 -27.51 12.21 12.17
N ALA A 94 -26.56 13.14 12.37
CA ALA A 94 -26.13 14.08 11.34
C ALA A 94 -25.49 13.36 10.14
N GLU A 95 -25.53 13.99 8.97
CA GLU A 95 -24.94 13.46 7.75
C GLU A 95 -23.45 13.18 7.92
N ILE A 96 -23.01 12.00 7.46
CA ILE A 96 -21.60 11.61 7.45
C ILE A 96 -20.93 12.25 6.23
N ILE A 97 -19.99 13.16 6.47
CA ILE A 97 -19.23 13.86 5.43
C ILE A 97 -17.84 13.28 5.21
N GLY A 98 -17.43 12.32 6.04
CA GLY A 98 -16.14 11.64 5.90
C GLY A 98 -15.90 10.57 6.95
N THR A 99 -14.84 9.81 6.76
CA THR A 99 -14.33 8.83 7.72
C THR A 99 -12.84 9.03 7.93
N LEU A 100 -12.37 8.76 9.14
CA LEU A 100 -10.97 8.79 9.52
C LEU A 100 -10.58 7.38 9.97
N SER A 101 -9.49 6.85 9.44
CA SER A 101 -8.97 5.56 9.88
C SER A 101 -8.31 5.69 11.25
N LEU A 102 -8.20 4.55 11.95
CA LEU A 102 -7.41 4.43 13.17
C LEU A 102 -6.09 5.21 13.05
N ASP A 103 -5.75 5.95 14.10
CA ASP A 103 -4.53 6.75 14.24
C ASP A 103 -4.40 7.95 13.28
N SER A 104 -5.46 8.30 12.54
CA SER A 104 -5.48 9.55 11.78
C SER A 104 -5.26 10.75 12.70
N ARG A 105 -4.33 11.62 12.32
CA ARG A 105 -4.08 12.88 13.04
C ARG A 105 -5.17 13.89 12.73
N ILE A 106 -5.73 14.48 13.79
CA ILE A 106 -6.90 15.35 13.74
C ILE A 106 -6.54 16.72 14.33
N SER A 107 -6.83 17.78 13.59
CA SER A 107 -6.74 19.15 14.10
C SER A 107 -8.08 19.54 14.72
N VAL A 108 -8.17 19.49 16.04
CA VAL A 108 -9.31 19.94 16.81
C VAL A 108 -9.22 21.45 16.98
N VAL A 109 -10.29 22.16 16.66
CA VAL A 109 -10.36 23.63 16.70
C VAL A 109 -11.43 24.12 17.68
N GLY A 110 -12.23 23.25 18.26
CA GLY A 110 -13.22 23.61 19.28
C GLY A 110 -13.92 22.39 19.87
N THR A 111 -14.56 22.61 20.99
CA THR A 111 -15.42 21.65 21.70
C THR A 111 -16.85 22.14 21.63
N CYS A 112 -17.81 21.31 21.22
CA CYS A 112 -19.23 21.63 21.32
C CYS A 112 -19.64 21.68 22.81
N ASN A 113 -20.40 22.69 23.19
CA ASN A 113 -20.79 22.87 24.60
C ASN A 113 -22.06 22.07 24.95
N GLU A 114 -22.83 21.69 23.95
CA GLU A 114 -24.13 21.02 24.08
C GLU A 114 -24.08 19.52 23.85
N THR A 115 -23.02 19.04 23.17
CA THR A 115 -22.86 17.63 22.82
C THR A 115 -21.41 17.16 23.02
N ASP A 116 -21.21 15.86 23.02
CA ASP A 116 -19.87 15.21 23.16
C ASP A 116 -19.11 15.15 21.84
N TYR A 117 -19.04 16.30 21.10
CA TYR A 117 -18.39 16.40 19.81
C TYR A 117 -17.29 17.48 19.81
N TYR A 118 -16.19 17.14 19.15
CA TYR A 118 -15.17 18.11 18.75
C TYR A 118 -15.48 18.68 17.37
N LYS A 119 -15.25 19.99 17.23
CA LYS A 119 -15.14 20.63 15.91
C LYS A 119 -13.73 20.43 15.38
N ILE A 120 -13.62 19.88 14.19
CA ILE A 120 -12.35 19.56 13.56
C ILE A 120 -12.22 20.26 12.22
N LYS A 121 -10.98 20.37 11.74
CA LYS A 121 -10.69 20.88 10.39
C LYS A 121 -10.34 19.71 9.47
N ILE A 122 -11.11 19.54 8.39
CA ILE A 122 -10.94 18.48 7.39
C ILE A 122 -11.06 19.05 5.97
N ASN A 123 -10.08 18.77 5.09
CA ASN A 123 -10.09 19.18 3.68
C ASN A 123 -10.33 20.68 3.40
N GLY A 124 -10.07 21.54 4.39
CA GLY A 124 -10.28 23.00 4.28
C GLY A 124 -11.59 23.51 4.86
N ASP A 125 -12.53 22.61 5.16
CA ASP A 125 -13.80 22.89 5.84
C ASP A 125 -13.80 22.42 7.30
N TYR A 126 -14.94 22.50 7.95
CA TYR A 126 -15.15 21.98 9.29
C TYR A 126 -16.04 20.75 9.25
N GLY A 127 -15.84 19.86 10.22
CA GLY A 127 -16.69 18.73 10.53
C GLY A 127 -16.66 18.45 12.01
N TYR A 128 -17.43 17.44 12.44
CA TYR A 128 -17.59 17.10 13.85
C TYR A 128 -17.29 15.62 14.07
N ILE A 129 -16.61 15.32 15.18
CA ILE A 129 -16.21 13.96 15.55
C ILE A 129 -16.50 13.74 17.03
N ALA A 130 -17.01 12.55 17.38
CA ALA A 130 -17.34 12.23 18.77
C ALA A 130 -16.10 12.20 19.65
N PHE A 131 -16.23 12.56 20.93
CA PHE A 131 -15.13 12.56 21.89
C PHE A 131 -14.51 11.17 22.05
N ASP A 132 -15.35 10.14 22.09
CA ASP A 132 -14.93 8.76 22.31
C ASP A 132 -14.15 8.16 21.12
N ASP A 133 -14.27 8.77 19.94
CA ASP A 133 -13.56 8.33 18.75
C ASP A 133 -12.11 8.82 18.67
N VAL A 134 -11.71 9.75 19.57
CA VAL A 134 -10.40 10.41 19.49
C VAL A 134 -9.72 10.55 20.84
N SER A 135 -8.38 10.61 20.85
CA SER A 135 -7.55 10.83 22.04
C SER A 135 -6.36 11.72 21.71
N GLU A 136 -5.83 12.42 22.73
CA GLU A 136 -4.52 13.08 22.64
C GLU A 136 -3.37 12.05 22.56
N GLU A 137 -3.62 10.81 22.97
CA GLU A 137 -2.63 9.74 22.95
C GLU A 137 -2.58 9.08 21.56
N TYR A 138 -1.39 9.00 21.01
CA TYR A 138 -1.11 8.23 19.81
C TYR A 138 -1.13 6.73 20.13
N ILE A 139 -1.72 5.92 19.24
CA ILE A 139 -1.66 4.47 19.36
C ILE A 139 -0.30 4.00 18.83
N ASP A 140 0.61 3.66 19.74
CA ASP A 140 1.89 3.06 19.38
C ASP A 140 1.68 1.58 19.00
N ILE A 141 1.58 1.33 17.69
CA ILE A 141 1.48 -0.03 17.14
C ILE A 141 2.89 -0.63 17.13
N PRO A 142 3.15 -1.66 17.95
CA PRO A 142 4.49 -2.21 18.06
C PRO A 142 4.95 -2.86 16.76
N VAL A 143 6.22 -2.71 16.44
CA VAL A 143 6.88 -3.48 15.38
C VAL A 143 6.69 -4.98 15.65
N PRO A 144 6.29 -5.80 14.64
CA PRO A 144 6.17 -7.23 14.82
C PRO A 144 7.46 -7.82 15.38
N SER A 145 7.34 -8.65 16.41
CA SER A 145 8.51 -9.33 16.99
C SER A 145 9.04 -10.38 16.04
N ALA A 146 10.35 -10.37 15.83
CA ALA A 146 11.03 -11.42 15.09
C ALA A 146 10.83 -12.78 15.77
N THR A 147 9.96 -13.62 15.21
CA THR A 147 9.61 -14.94 15.76
C THR A 147 10.41 -16.07 15.13
N LYS A 148 11.07 -15.81 14.02
CA LYS A 148 11.85 -16.78 13.25
C LYS A 148 13.35 -16.52 13.41
N SER A 149 14.16 -17.55 13.21
CA SER A 149 15.63 -17.41 13.19
C SER A 149 16.08 -16.71 11.92
N VAL A 150 17.23 -16.04 11.99
CA VAL A 150 17.92 -15.47 10.83
C VAL A 150 18.09 -16.56 9.75
N PRO A 151 17.61 -16.34 8.50
CA PRO A 151 17.69 -17.34 7.45
C PRO A 151 19.13 -17.63 7.02
N THR A 152 19.37 -18.82 6.49
CA THR A 152 20.71 -19.25 6.00
C THR A 152 20.82 -19.22 4.48
N ALA A 153 19.70 -19.30 3.76
CA ALA A 153 19.69 -19.14 2.30
C ALA A 153 19.95 -17.67 1.94
N SER A 154 20.66 -17.41 0.86
CA SER A 154 21.04 -16.05 0.47
C SER A 154 20.62 -15.72 -0.95
N LYS A 155 20.33 -14.44 -1.18
CA LYS A 155 20.11 -13.83 -2.51
C LYS A 155 20.93 -12.53 -2.63
N ASP A 156 21.14 -12.08 -3.86
CA ASP A 156 21.94 -10.89 -4.11
C ASP A 156 21.22 -9.62 -3.63
N ILE A 157 19.95 -9.45 -4.02
CA ILE A 157 19.22 -8.20 -3.78
C ILE A 157 17.71 -8.40 -3.65
N LEU A 158 17.09 -7.62 -2.78
CA LEU A 158 15.63 -7.44 -2.67
C LEU A 158 15.27 -5.99 -3.03
N PHE A 159 14.24 -5.82 -3.85
CA PHE A 159 13.62 -4.53 -4.14
C PHE A 159 12.26 -4.47 -3.46
N ILE A 160 12.08 -3.50 -2.57
CA ILE A 160 10.84 -3.19 -1.87
C ILE A 160 10.37 -1.83 -2.37
N GLY A 161 9.18 -1.76 -2.93
CA GLY A 161 8.66 -0.49 -3.42
C GLY A 161 7.16 -0.48 -3.65
N ASN A 162 6.72 0.41 -4.49
CA ASN A 162 5.32 0.61 -4.84
C ASN A 162 5.06 0.27 -6.32
N SER A 163 4.16 1.00 -6.99
CA SER A 163 3.85 0.81 -8.41
C SER A 163 5.05 1.02 -9.33
N ILE A 164 6.03 1.84 -8.94
CA ILE A 164 7.26 2.09 -9.72
C ILE A 164 8.19 0.87 -9.68
N THR A 165 8.16 0.10 -8.59
CA THR A 165 9.00 -1.10 -8.41
C THR A 165 8.33 -2.37 -8.92
N PHE A 166 7.07 -2.58 -8.54
CA PHE A 166 6.31 -3.78 -8.88
C PHE A 166 4.83 -3.43 -9.03
N TYR A 167 4.26 -3.74 -10.18
CA TYR A 167 2.86 -3.49 -10.47
C TYR A 167 2.14 -4.76 -10.89
N PRO A 168 0.98 -5.08 -10.31
CA PRO A 168 0.18 -6.23 -10.77
C PRO A 168 -0.48 -5.91 -12.12
N ALA A 169 -0.88 -6.96 -12.85
CA ALA A 169 -1.66 -6.79 -14.07
C ALA A 169 -2.98 -6.08 -13.79
N THR A 170 -3.33 -5.12 -14.65
CA THR A 170 -4.62 -4.41 -14.59
C THR A 170 -5.24 -4.34 -15.98
N SER A 171 -6.52 -3.91 -16.07
CA SER A 171 -7.20 -3.66 -17.35
C SER A 171 -6.58 -2.51 -18.15
N ASP A 172 -5.83 -1.62 -17.49
CA ASP A 172 -5.39 -0.36 -18.07
C ASP A 172 -3.95 -0.40 -18.58
N TRP A 173 -3.23 -1.50 -18.26
CA TRP A 173 -1.84 -1.69 -18.65
C TRP A 173 -1.50 -3.17 -18.82
N TRP A 174 -0.77 -3.53 -19.89
CA TRP A 174 -0.39 -4.93 -20.18
C TRP A 174 0.69 -5.48 -19.25
N GLY A 175 1.43 -4.61 -18.53
CA GLY A 175 2.54 -5.00 -17.67
C GLY A 175 2.08 -5.70 -16.40
N SER A 176 2.81 -6.73 -15.99
CA SER A 176 2.57 -7.44 -14.74
C SER A 176 3.86 -7.99 -14.17
N GLY A 177 4.14 -7.65 -12.92
CA GLY A 177 5.35 -8.12 -12.25
C GLY A 177 6.60 -7.27 -12.52
N TRP A 178 6.43 -6.06 -13.05
CA TRP A 178 7.46 -5.06 -13.22
C TRP A 178 6.91 -3.64 -12.99
N GLY A 179 7.78 -2.62 -13.08
CA GLY A 179 7.40 -1.23 -12.79
C GLY A 179 6.30 -0.70 -13.72
N CYS A 180 5.30 -0.02 -13.12
CA CYS A 180 4.16 0.55 -13.82
C CYS A 180 4.61 1.60 -14.85
N GLY A 181 4.22 1.44 -16.11
CA GLY A 181 4.59 2.36 -17.18
C GLY A 181 5.84 1.96 -17.95
N ALA A 182 6.63 0.98 -17.49
CA ALA A 182 7.69 0.40 -18.31
C ALA A 182 7.09 -0.47 -19.42
N SER A 183 7.61 -0.32 -20.65
CA SER A 183 7.06 -1.02 -21.81
C SER A 183 7.30 -2.53 -21.78
N ALA A 184 8.30 -2.99 -21.02
CA ALA A 184 8.66 -4.39 -20.83
C ALA A 184 9.42 -4.59 -19.51
N PRO A 185 9.54 -5.81 -18.99
CA PRO A 185 10.38 -6.06 -17.81
C PRO A 185 11.81 -5.56 -17.98
N SER A 186 12.37 -5.72 -19.17
CA SER A 186 13.75 -5.32 -19.49
C SER A 186 13.99 -3.79 -19.48
N THR A 187 12.96 -2.97 -19.36
CA THR A 187 13.04 -1.51 -19.40
C THR A 187 12.74 -0.85 -18.05
N ASP A 188 12.30 -1.61 -17.04
CA ASP A 188 12.14 -1.07 -15.69
C ASP A 188 13.49 -0.99 -14.94
N TYR A 189 13.53 -0.19 -13.86
CA TYR A 189 14.78 0.06 -13.13
C TYR A 189 15.28 -1.18 -12.37
N VAL A 190 14.41 -2.08 -11.96
CA VAL A 190 14.76 -3.31 -11.25
C VAL A 190 15.56 -4.23 -12.16
N HIS A 191 14.99 -4.58 -13.31
CA HIS A 191 15.62 -5.49 -14.27
C HIS A 191 16.85 -4.88 -14.93
N LEU A 192 16.84 -3.58 -15.21
CA LEU A 192 18.03 -2.85 -15.68
C LEU A 192 19.16 -2.91 -14.67
N THR A 193 18.87 -2.72 -13.38
CA THR A 193 19.86 -2.82 -12.30
C THR A 193 20.40 -4.23 -12.16
N VAL A 194 19.52 -5.23 -12.13
CA VAL A 194 19.89 -6.66 -12.05
C VAL A 194 20.82 -7.04 -13.19
N ALA A 195 20.47 -6.67 -14.43
CA ALA A 195 21.28 -6.96 -15.61
C ALA A 195 22.65 -6.27 -15.56
N ALA A 196 22.70 -4.98 -15.23
CA ALA A 196 23.93 -4.20 -15.18
C ALA A 196 24.91 -4.67 -14.10
N LYS A 197 24.40 -5.11 -12.94
CA LYS A 197 25.20 -5.60 -11.82
C LYS A 197 25.54 -7.09 -11.94
N GLY A 198 24.92 -7.82 -12.88
CA GLY A 198 25.10 -9.24 -13.05
C GLY A 198 24.58 -10.08 -11.89
N TYR A 199 23.55 -9.61 -11.20
CA TYR A 199 22.91 -10.35 -10.11
C TYR A 199 22.24 -11.61 -10.64
N SER A 200 22.45 -12.72 -9.96
CA SER A 200 21.94 -14.05 -10.34
C SER A 200 20.66 -14.42 -9.59
N SER A 201 20.40 -13.75 -8.47
CA SER A 201 19.29 -14.03 -7.58
C SER A 201 18.73 -12.72 -6.98
N TYR A 202 17.46 -12.46 -7.22
CA TYR A 202 16.79 -11.29 -6.70
C TYR A 202 15.32 -11.55 -6.42
N ASP A 203 14.73 -10.71 -5.60
CA ASP A 203 13.28 -10.61 -5.42
C ASP A 203 12.84 -9.17 -5.59
N CYS A 204 11.57 -9.01 -5.92
CA CYS A 204 10.92 -7.72 -6.09
C CYS A 204 9.51 -7.82 -5.53
N MET A 205 9.09 -6.83 -4.76
CA MET A 205 7.78 -6.81 -4.15
C MET A 205 7.20 -5.41 -4.08
N SER A 206 5.87 -5.34 -4.04
CA SER A 206 5.12 -4.12 -3.72
C SER A 206 4.75 -4.11 -2.25
N LEU A 207 5.10 -3.05 -1.55
CA LEU A 207 4.65 -2.73 -0.21
C LEU A 207 3.80 -1.44 -0.23
N ARG A 208 3.04 -1.26 -1.31
CA ARG A 208 2.23 -0.06 -1.53
C ARG A 208 1.17 0.15 -0.43
N ALA A 209 0.60 -0.93 0.12
CA ALA A 209 -0.37 -0.86 1.22
C ALA A 209 0.21 -0.10 2.41
N TRP A 210 1.46 -0.35 2.78
CA TRP A 210 2.17 0.35 3.84
C TRP A 210 2.20 1.88 3.64
N GLU A 211 2.32 2.38 2.41
CA GLU A 211 2.38 3.82 2.15
C GLU A 211 1.05 4.53 2.45
N PHE A 212 -0.09 3.86 2.22
CA PHE A 212 -1.44 4.41 2.48
C PHE A 212 -1.92 4.17 3.91
N SER A 213 -1.31 3.23 4.64
CA SER A 213 -1.73 2.88 5.98
C SER A 213 -1.35 3.97 6.98
N ASN A 214 -2.24 4.27 7.91
CA ASN A 214 -1.93 5.03 9.11
C ASN A 214 -1.42 4.14 10.25
N THR A 215 -1.51 2.82 10.06
CA THR A 215 -1.09 1.78 11.00
C THR A 215 -0.02 0.87 10.40
N ARG A 216 1.00 1.48 9.80
CA ARG A 216 2.01 0.86 8.92
C ARG A 216 2.71 -0.35 9.49
N ASN A 217 2.86 -0.43 10.80
CA ASN A 217 3.53 -1.58 11.42
C ASN A 217 2.75 -2.89 11.27
N TYR A 218 1.44 -2.85 11.02
CA TYR A 218 0.66 -4.04 10.67
C TYR A 218 1.01 -4.60 9.28
N GLU A 219 1.45 -3.74 8.37
CA GLU A 219 1.79 -4.12 7.00
C GLU A 219 3.20 -4.73 6.88
N LEU A 220 4.00 -4.74 7.97
CA LEU A 220 5.38 -5.26 7.95
C LEU A 220 5.43 -6.77 7.76
N ASP A 221 4.37 -7.50 8.11
CA ASP A 221 4.27 -8.94 7.89
C ASP A 221 4.31 -9.33 6.41
N ASP A 222 3.97 -8.40 5.49
CA ASP A 222 4.10 -8.60 4.06
C ASP A 222 5.56 -8.80 3.59
N LEU A 223 6.52 -8.37 4.40
CA LEU A 223 7.95 -8.61 4.17
C LEU A 223 8.38 -10.06 4.50
N ASP A 224 7.64 -10.76 5.37
CA ASP A 224 8.02 -12.07 5.90
C ASP A 224 8.37 -13.12 4.85
N PRO A 225 7.59 -13.28 3.75
CA PRO A 225 7.91 -14.25 2.71
C PRO A 225 9.31 -14.08 2.11
N TYR A 226 9.88 -12.89 2.21
CA TYR A 226 11.20 -12.54 1.70
C TYR A 226 12.26 -12.59 2.81
N ILE A 227 12.15 -11.71 3.79
CA ILE A 227 13.23 -11.48 4.78
C ILE A 227 13.41 -12.63 5.78
N THR A 228 12.38 -13.45 6.01
CA THR A 228 12.49 -14.62 6.91
C THR A 228 12.97 -15.88 6.20
N ASN A 229 13.03 -15.87 4.86
CA ASN A 229 13.47 -17.03 4.07
C ASN A 229 14.88 -16.85 3.48
N TYR A 230 15.29 -15.58 3.27
CA TYR A 230 16.57 -15.28 2.62
C TYR A 230 17.33 -14.18 3.34
N GLN A 231 18.68 -14.30 3.31
CA GLN A 231 19.61 -13.21 3.57
C GLN A 231 19.91 -12.50 2.26
N TYR A 232 19.67 -11.20 2.20
CA TYR A 232 20.02 -10.38 1.05
C TYR A 232 21.33 -9.63 1.31
N SER A 233 22.20 -9.56 0.29
CA SER A 233 23.39 -8.71 0.37
C SER A 233 23.02 -7.24 0.34
N THR A 234 21.97 -6.89 -0.41
CA THR A 234 21.43 -5.53 -0.53
C THR A 234 19.90 -5.55 -0.50
N ILE A 235 19.32 -4.56 0.15
CA ILE A 235 17.88 -4.31 0.12
C ILE A 235 17.66 -2.87 -0.31
N VAL A 236 16.94 -2.67 -1.40
CA VAL A 236 16.55 -1.36 -1.93
C VAL A 236 15.14 -1.04 -1.47
N ILE A 237 14.94 0.13 -0.89
CA ILE A 237 13.63 0.65 -0.46
C ILE A 237 13.27 1.84 -1.36
N GLU A 238 12.31 1.65 -2.25
CA GLU A 238 11.71 2.66 -3.12
C GLU A 238 10.25 2.85 -2.68
N LEU A 239 10.04 3.62 -1.61
CA LEU A 239 8.74 3.95 -1.03
C LEU A 239 8.70 5.45 -0.72
N GLY A 240 7.50 6.04 -0.75
CA GLY A 240 7.27 7.44 -0.42
C GLY A 240 6.35 8.17 -1.40
N GLU A 241 6.08 7.60 -2.58
CA GLU A 241 5.24 8.20 -3.61
C GLU A 241 3.78 8.36 -3.17
N ASN A 242 3.25 7.38 -2.44
CA ASN A 242 1.85 7.34 -2.02
C ASN A 242 1.67 7.79 -0.55
N VAL A 243 2.72 8.26 0.11
CA VAL A 243 2.66 8.75 1.51
C VAL A 243 2.01 10.12 1.60
N LYS A 244 1.95 10.89 0.50
CA LYS A 244 1.33 12.22 0.50
C LYS A 244 -0.14 12.14 0.92
N GLY A 245 -0.49 12.85 2.01
CA GLY A 245 -1.79 12.76 2.67
C GLY A 245 -1.85 11.72 3.80
N HIS A 246 -0.79 10.93 3.96
CA HIS A 246 -0.63 9.90 4.98
C HIS A 246 0.73 10.04 5.71
N GLU A 247 1.18 11.29 5.92
CA GLU A 247 2.53 11.57 6.46
C GLU A 247 2.65 11.34 7.97
N THR A 248 1.53 11.14 8.67
CA THR A 248 1.52 10.88 10.12
C THR A 248 2.46 9.71 10.45
N HIS A 249 3.36 9.91 11.39
CA HIS A 249 4.38 8.95 11.86
C HIS A 249 5.29 8.34 10.78
N PHE A 250 5.26 8.83 9.54
CA PHE A 250 6.05 8.26 8.43
C PHE A 250 7.54 8.12 8.75
N LYS A 251 8.12 9.04 9.52
CA LYS A 251 9.53 8.97 9.93
C LYS A 251 9.80 7.77 10.83
N GLU A 252 8.98 7.62 11.85
CA GLU A 252 9.08 6.56 12.85
C GLU A 252 8.80 5.20 12.20
N ASP A 253 7.73 5.09 11.45
CA ASP A 253 7.35 3.85 10.75
C ASP A 253 8.42 3.40 9.74
N LEU A 254 9.07 4.34 9.04
CA LEU A 254 10.16 4.00 8.12
C LEU A 254 11.40 3.48 8.89
N LYS A 255 11.67 4.01 10.09
CA LYS A 255 12.73 3.49 10.97
C LYS A 255 12.38 2.11 11.50
N ASP A 256 11.12 1.88 11.84
CA ASP A 256 10.60 0.60 12.30
C ASP A 256 10.71 -0.46 11.22
N MET A 257 10.33 -0.16 9.98
CA MET A 257 10.54 -1.04 8.83
C MET A 257 12.02 -1.44 8.68
N ILE A 258 12.93 -0.47 8.73
CA ILE A 258 14.38 -0.75 8.62
C ILE A 258 14.84 -1.62 9.78
N THR A 259 14.35 -1.38 10.99
CA THR A 259 14.65 -2.17 12.19
C THR A 259 14.13 -3.60 12.03
N TYR A 260 12.90 -3.76 11.54
CA TYR A 260 12.31 -5.06 11.28
C TYR A 260 13.11 -5.85 10.23
N ILE A 261 13.44 -5.22 9.11
CA ILE A 261 14.30 -5.83 8.08
C ILE A 261 15.65 -6.27 8.67
N LYS A 262 16.31 -5.40 9.45
CA LYS A 262 17.61 -5.70 10.06
C LYS A 262 17.55 -6.80 11.12
N SER A 263 16.38 -7.05 11.73
CA SER A 263 16.21 -8.14 12.70
C SER A 263 16.39 -9.51 12.06
N TYR A 264 16.06 -9.67 10.77
CA TYR A 264 16.26 -10.90 9.99
C TYR A 264 17.46 -10.83 9.05
N ASN A 265 17.80 -9.64 8.58
CA ASN A 265 18.89 -9.38 7.62
C ASN A 265 19.92 -8.41 8.19
N PRO A 266 20.62 -8.77 9.29
CA PRO A 266 21.47 -7.84 10.04
C PRO A 266 22.67 -7.32 9.25
N ASN A 267 23.11 -8.04 8.23
CA ASN A 267 24.27 -7.69 7.41
C ASN A 267 23.87 -7.05 6.05
N ALA A 268 22.57 -6.92 5.75
CA ALA A 268 22.14 -6.34 4.50
C ALA A 268 22.53 -4.86 4.42
N ARG A 269 23.06 -4.47 3.27
CA ARG A 269 23.20 -3.06 2.92
C ARG A 269 21.84 -2.51 2.55
N ILE A 270 21.31 -1.55 3.31
CA ILE A 270 20.05 -0.88 2.98
C ILE A 270 20.34 0.32 2.11
N VAL A 271 19.67 0.39 0.96
CA VAL A 271 19.74 1.49 0.00
C VAL A 271 18.36 2.12 -0.08
N MET A 272 18.24 3.37 0.31
CA MET A 272 17.01 4.13 0.22
C MET A 272 17.04 4.96 -1.05
N LEU A 273 16.17 4.63 -1.99
CA LEU A 273 16.02 5.35 -3.25
C LEU A 273 15.09 6.54 -3.02
N ASP A 274 15.45 7.72 -3.58
CA ASP A 274 14.62 8.93 -3.52
C ASP A 274 13.27 8.73 -4.18
N ASN A 275 12.32 9.61 -3.92
CA ASN A 275 11.07 9.63 -4.66
C ASN A 275 11.31 10.06 -6.10
N PHE A 276 10.58 9.49 -7.02
CA PHE A 276 10.51 9.95 -8.40
C PHE A 276 9.65 11.22 -8.51
N TRP A 277 8.56 11.31 -7.74
CA TRP A 277 7.75 12.52 -7.63
C TRP A 277 8.29 13.46 -6.56
N LYS A 278 8.27 14.75 -6.85
CA LYS A 278 8.86 15.79 -6.00
C LYS A 278 7.95 16.16 -4.82
N TYR A 279 8.04 15.40 -3.73
CA TYR A 279 7.36 15.67 -2.45
C TYR A 279 8.40 16.06 -1.40
N SER A 280 8.67 17.37 -1.27
CA SER A 280 9.83 17.88 -0.51
C SER A 280 9.86 17.45 0.96
N SER A 281 8.71 17.38 1.64
CA SER A 281 8.62 16.90 3.04
C SER A 281 9.03 15.44 3.17
N ILE A 282 8.47 14.58 2.33
CA ILE A 282 8.73 13.13 2.32
C ILE A 282 10.20 12.86 1.97
N ILE A 283 10.73 13.55 0.95
CA ILE A 283 12.13 13.46 0.55
C ILE A 283 13.08 13.88 1.69
N SER A 284 12.73 14.96 2.41
CA SER A 284 13.51 15.42 3.58
C SER A 284 13.52 14.37 4.68
N THR A 285 12.36 13.79 5.00
CA THR A 285 12.22 12.73 6.00
C THR A 285 13.02 11.49 5.62
N LYS A 286 12.95 11.04 4.36
CA LYS A 286 13.74 9.88 3.88
C LYS A 286 15.25 10.12 4.01
N LYS A 287 15.74 11.32 3.70
CA LYS A 287 17.16 11.69 3.86
C LYS A 287 17.59 11.64 5.32
N GLU A 288 16.76 12.15 6.22
CA GLU A 288 17.01 12.14 7.65
C GLU A 288 17.06 10.70 8.19
N VAL A 289 16.05 9.89 7.89
CA VAL A 289 16.00 8.48 8.29
C VAL A 289 17.18 7.70 7.71
N ALA A 290 17.53 7.90 6.44
CA ALA A 290 18.69 7.23 5.86
C ALA A 290 19.99 7.54 6.62
N SER A 291 20.18 8.81 7.01
CA SER A 291 21.33 9.24 7.82
C SER A 291 21.31 8.62 9.22
N GLU A 292 20.16 8.65 9.91
CA GLU A 292 20.01 8.12 11.27
C GLU A 292 20.19 6.61 11.33
N MET A 293 19.68 5.86 10.34
CA MET A 293 19.69 4.41 10.31
C MET A 293 20.91 3.81 9.59
N GLY A 294 21.82 4.65 9.09
CA GLY A 294 23.03 4.23 8.37
C GLY A 294 22.73 3.58 7.02
N CYS A 295 21.70 4.06 6.33
CA CYS A 295 21.34 3.62 4.97
C CYS A 295 22.08 4.46 3.91
N THR A 296 22.34 3.85 2.75
CA THR A 296 22.80 4.62 1.57
C THR A 296 21.61 5.32 0.94
N TYR A 297 21.65 6.66 0.86
CA TYR A 297 20.59 7.40 0.16
C TYR A 297 21.01 7.65 -1.30
N VAL A 298 20.11 7.40 -2.23
CA VAL A 298 20.29 7.61 -3.68
C VAL A 298 19.34 8.70 -4.13
N SER A 299 19.87 9.87 -4.47
CA SER A 299 19.06 11.01 -4.91
C SER A 299 18.63 10.88 -6.37
N LEU A 300 17.39 11.30 -6.65
CA LEU A 300 16.81 11.43 -7.98
C LEU A 300 16.49 12.90 -8.33
N SER A 301 17.06 13.85 -7.61
CA SER A 301 16.67 15.27 -7.67
C SER A 301 16.78 15.93 -9.05
N ASP A 302 17.63 15.42 -9.92
CA ASP A 302 17.85 15.90 -11.30
C ASP A 302 16.82 15.38 -12.31
N ILE A 303 16.09 14.30 -11.97
CA ILE A 303 15.05 13.72 -12.83
C ILE A 303 13.63 13.99 -12.33
N GLN A 304 13.48 14.47 -11.08
CA GLN A 304 12.18 14.73 -10.45
C GLN A 304 11.41 15.84 -11.18
N GLY A 305 10.19 15.50 -11.64
CA GLY A 305 9.31 16.46 -12.31
C GLY A 305 9.73 16.81 -13.74
N VAL A 306 10.68 16.08 -14.31
CA VAL A 306 11.12 16.25 -15.71
C VAL A 306 10.18 15.48 -16.63
N ALA A 307 9.42 16.20 -17.46
CA ALA A 307 8.37 15.62 -18.31
C ALA A 307 8.88 14.56 -19.30
N GLU A 308 10.15 14.67 -19.74
CA GLU A 308 10.81 13.70 -20.63
C GLU A 308 10.86 12.28 -20.02
N TYR A 309 10.91 12.18 -18.69
CA TYR A 309 10.99 10.92 -17.95
C TYR A 309 9.63 10.35 -17.53
N GLN A 310 8.52 11.01 -17.88
CA GLN A 310 7.18 10.67 -17.43
C GLN A 310 6.27 10.28 -18.60
N LEU A 311 5.35 9.35 -18.33
CA LEU A 311 4.20 9.12 -19.19
C LEU A 311 3.31 10.37 -19.20
N GLN A 312 2.81 10.74 -20.37
CA GLN A 312 1.88 11.85 -20.52
C GLN A 312 0.46 11.33 -20.79
N GLU A 313 -0.53 11.98 -20.20
CA GLU A 313 -1.92 11.68 -20.49
C GLU A 313 -2.23 11.86 -21.98
N GLY A 314 -2.87 10.86 -22.57
CA GLY A 314 -3.19 10.84 -24.02
C GLY A 314 -2.12 10.20 -24.90
N ASP A 315 -0.90 9.91 -24.38
CA ASP A 315 0.10 9.15 -25.12
C ASP A 315 -0.44 7.75 -25.47
N GLN A 316 0.05 7.22 -26.59
CA GLN A 316 -0.34 5.89 -27.06
C GLN A 316 0.86 4.93 -26.99
N TYR A 317 0.62 3.78 -26.41
CA TYR A 317 1.57 2.69 -26.32
C TYR A 317 1.00 1.43 -26.96
N THR A 318 1.83 0.72 -27.73
CA THR A 318 1.45 -0.53 -28.36
C THR A 318 2.07 -1.69 -27.58
N ALA A 319 1.21 -2.54 -27.03
CA ALA A 319 1.61 -3.78 -26.36
C ALA A 319 2.24 -4.78 -27.34
N PRO A 320 2.99 -5.79 -26.86
CA PRO A 320 3.60 -6.80 -27.71
C PRO A 320 2.62 -7.60 -28.57
N ASP A 321 1.37 -7.71 -28.18
CA ASP A 321 0.29 -8.38 -28.91
C ASP A 321 -0.39 -7.48 -29.99
N GLY A 322 0.05 -6.22 -30.10
CA GLY A 322 -0.48 -5.22 -31.02
C GLY A 322 -1.65 -4.39 -30.48
N THR A 323 -2.10 -4.62 -29.24
CA THR A 323 -3.12 -3.79 -28.59
C THR A 323 -2.56 -2.40 -28.32
N VAL A 324 -3.36 -1.37 -28.65
CA VAL A 324 -3.01 0.03 -28.38
C VAL A 324 -3.67 0.50 -27.09
N TYR A 325 -2.86 0.94 -26.15
CA TYR A 325 -3.28 1.54 -24.89
C TYR A 325 -3.12 3.05 -24.96
N THR A 326 -4.11 3.78 -24.48
CA THR A 326 -4.01 5.23 -24.29
C THR A 326 -3.75 5.51 -22.82
N ILE A 327 -2.71 6.28 -22.53
CA ILE A 327 -2.34 6.63 -21.16
C ILE A 327 -3.43 7.53 -20.57
N GLY A 328 -4.09 7.00 -19.53
CA GLY A 328 -5.05 7.75 -18.72
C GLY A 328 -4.39 8.49 -17.57
N SER A 329 -5.17 9.31 -16.85
CA SER A 329 -4.70 10.12 -15.71
C SER A 329 -4.03 9.30 -14.61
N PHE A 330 -4.44 8.05 -14.40
CA PHE A 330 -3.85 7.15 -13.40
C PHE A 330 -2.39 6.77 -13.72
N LEU A 331 -2.09 6.50 -15.00
CA LEU A 331 -0.74 6.13 -15.45
C LEU A 331 0.14 7.37 -15.70
N ALA A 332 -0.47 8.48 -16.05
CA ALA A 332 0.25 9.74 -16.29
C ALA A 332 1.11 10.14 -15.08
N GLY A 333 2.32 10.59 -15.34
CA GLY A 333 3.29 10.95 -14.31
C GLY A 333 4.14 9.79 -13.80
N HIS A 334 3.79 8.52 -14.05
CA HIS A 334 4.71 7.40 -13.79
C HIS A 334 5.93 7.47 -14.71
N PRO A 335 7.07 6.84 -14.33
CA PRO A 335 8.22 6.79 -15.20
C PRO A 335 7.88 6.08 -16.52
N ASN A 336 8.32 6.66 -17.64
CA ASN A 336 8.43 5.95 -18.91
C ASN A 336 9.77 5.17 -18.97
N ASP A 337 10.07 4.49 -20.07
CA ASP A 337 11.31 3.73 -20.23
C ASP A 337 12.57 4.59 -20.01
N ALA A 338 12.56 5.85 -20.44
CA ALA A 338 13.68 6.79 -20.22
C ALA A 338 13.79 7.16 -18.73
N GLY A 339 12.67 7.37 -18.04
CA GLY A 339 12.62 7.60 -16.61
C GLY A 339 13.15 6.41 -15.81
N TYR A 340 12.73 5.21 -16.16
CA TYR A 340 13.24 3.98 -15.56
C TYR A 340 14.73 3.78 -15.78
N ALA A 341 15.22 4.06 -16.99
CA ALA A 341 16.65 4.01 -17.27
C ALA A 341 17.45 5.02 -16.44
N ALA A 342 16.92 6.22 -16.24
CA ALA A 342 17.54 7.26 -15.40
C ALA A 342 17.55 6.82 -13.91
N ILE A 343 16.45 6.29 -13.35
CA ILE A 343 16.40 5.72 -12.01
C ILE A 343 17.45 4.61 -11.85
N ALA A 344 17.49 3.68 -12.80
CA ALA A 344 18.47 2.58 -12.78
C ALA A 344 19.91 3.10 -12.78
N GLN A 345 20.25 4.12 -13.56
CA GLN A 345 21.60 4.67 -13.63
C GLN A 345 22.05 5.26 -12.28
N HIS A 346 21.17 5.97 -11.57
CA HIS A 346 21.46 6.48 -10.23
C HIS A 346 21.70 5.33 -9.24
N LEU A 347 20.82 4.34 -9.26
CA LEU A 347 20.92 3.18 -8.35
C LEU A 347 22.18 2.34 -8.65
N ILE A 348 22.45 2.01 -9.91
CA ILE A 348 23.65 1.26 -10.35
C ILE A 348 24.94 1.95 -9.89
N SER A 349 24.97 3.28 -9.98
CA SER A 349 26.13 4.08 -9.57
C SER A 349 26.38 4.03 -8.06
N ALA A 350 25.33 3.81 -7.27
CA ALA A 350 25.40 3.72 -5.82
C ALA A 350 25.66 2.30 -5.31
N LEU A 351 25.35 1.26 -6.09
CA LEU A 351 25.58 -0.15 -5.76
C LEU A 351 27.00 -0.61 -6.15
#